data_b47e6d3bb3ec12e73ec88c22e88c18ad
#
_entry.id   b47e6d3bb3ec12e73ec88c22e88c18ad
#
_cell.length_a   1.000
_cell.length_b   1.000
_cell.length_c   1.000
_cell.angle_alpha   90.00
_cell.angle_beta   90.00
_cell.angle_gamma   90.00
#
_symmetry.space_group_name_H-M   'P 1'
#
loop_
_entity.id
_entity.type
_entity.pdbx_description
1 polymer ?
#
loop_
_entity_poly.entity_id
_entity_poly.type
_entity_poly.pdbx_seq_one_letter_code
_entity_poly.pdbx_strand_id
1 'polypeptide(L)'
;MDKYKKDEREHRQLNQKLVKRTFTNQLKNTFMVSLCKNGILGGAMIVEEDAIVYRTGKLTIPEKYRNLKMKYQDIVSLTEGSFLFFPTVSVKMKDGEEYKFIVFSRKRFLNVVNEKRKSR
;
A
#
# COMPACT_ATOMS: atom_id res chain seq x y z
N MET A 1 42.08 19.79 -9.26
CA MET A 1 40.77 19.86 -9.93
C MET A 1 40.12 18.48 -10.07
N ASP A 2 40.88 17.50 -10.50
CA ASP A 2 40.34 16.13 -10.66
C ASP A 2 39.85 15.53 -9.35
N LYS A 3 40.47 15.89 -8.23
CA LYS A 3 40.10 15.42 -6.90
C LYS A 3 38.66 15.83 -6.51
N TYR A 4 38.24 17.05 -6.84
CA TYR A 4 36.90 17.54 -6.54
C TYR A 4 35.85 16.91 -7.42
N LYS A 5 36.15 16.66 -8.69
CA LYS A 5 35.24 15.98 -9.61
C LYS A 5 35.00 14.52 -9.20
N LYS A 6 36.03 13.85 -8.70
CA LYS A 6 35.93 12.47 -8.21
C LYS A 6 35.00 12.38 -6.98
N ASP A 7 35.16 13.31 -6.04
CA ASP A 7 34.33 13.34 -4.83
C ASP A 7 32.85 13.59 -5.17
N GLU A 8 32.57 14.46 -6.13
CA GLU A 8 31.21 14.71 -6.59
C GLU A 8 30.56 13.49 -7.22
N ARG A 9 31.32 12.74 -8.03
CA ARG A 9 30.83 11.50 -8.67
C ARG A 9 30.50 10.44 -7.62
N GLU A 10 31.36 10.26 -6.65
CA GLU A 10 31.14 9.29 -5.56
C GLU A 10 29.91 9.66 -4.75
N HIS A 11 29.74 10.94 -4.46
CA HIS A 11 28.59 11.46 -3.72
C HIS A 11 27.28 11.23 -4.49
N ARG A 12 27.26 11.49 -5.79
CA ARG A 12 26.10 11.25 -6.66
C ARG A 12 25.74 9.77 -6.71
N GLN A 13 26.74 8.87 -6.82
CA GLN A 13 26.49 7.44 -6.84
C GLN A 13 25.87 6.94 -5.54
N LEU A 14 26.35 7.44 -4.41
CA LEU A 14 25.81 7.11 -3.11
C LEU A 14 24.36 7.56 -2.98
N ASN A 15 24.05 8.78 -3.38
CA ASN A 15 22.69 9.33 -3.35
C ASN A 15 21.76 8.52 -4.24
N GLN A 16 22.20 8.10 -5.42
CA GLN A 16 21.39 7.26 -6.32
C GLN A 16 21.09 5.89 -5.70
N LYS A 17 22.05 5.29 -5.01
CA LYS A 17 21.83 4.02 -4.31
C LYS A 17 20.81 4.15 -3.20
N LEU A 18 20.88 5.21 -2.41
CA LEU A 18 19.94 5.49 -1.32
C LEU A 18 18.53 5.71 -1.86
N VAL A 19 18.38 6.48 -2.95
CA VAL A 19 17.10 6.72 -3.59
C VAL A 19 16.50 5.41 -4.11
N LYS A 20 17.29 4.56 -4.77
CA LYS A 20 16.85 3.25 -5.26
C LYS A 20 16.38 2.34 -4.14
N ARG A 21 17.09 2.29 -3.01
CA ARG A 21 16.70 1.49 -1.85
C ARG A 21 15.36 1.94 -1.28
N THR A 22 15.19 3.24 -1.09
CA THR A 22 13.94 3.81 -0.59
C THR A 22 12.80 3.50 -1.53
N PHE A 23 13.00 3.69 -2.82
CA PHE A 23 12.00 3.40 -3.84
C PHE A 23 11.63 1.91 -3.87
N THR A 24 12.61 1.02 -3.81
CA THR A 24 12.40 -0.43 -3.77
C THR A 24 11.60 -0.85 -2.55
N ASN A 25 11.92 -0.30 -1.38
CA ASN A 25 11.19 -0.60 -0.14
C ASN A 25 9.73 -0.13 -0.22
N GLN A 26 9.47 1.04 -0.78
CA GLN A 26 8.11 1.52 -1.00
C GLN A 26 7.34 0.62 -1.97
N LEU A 27 7.99 0.16 -3.05
CA LEU A 27 7.37 -0.74 -4.01
C LEU A 27 7.04 -2.11 -3.42
N LYS A 28 7.87 -2.62 -2.51
CA LYS A 28 7.60 -3.89 -1.83
C LYS A 28 6.32 -3.85 -1.01
N ASN A 29 5.97 -2.69 -0.50
CA ASN A 29 4.83 -2.49 0.38
C ASN A 29 3.66 -1.81 -0.32
N THR A 30 3.74 -1.64 -1.64
CA THR A 30 2.71 -0.99 -2.44
C THR A 30 2.10 -2.00 -3.41
N PHE A 31 0.77 -2.01 -3.45
CA PHE A 31 -0.01 -2.95 -4.26
C PHE A 31 -1.02 -2.18 -5.08
N MET A 32 -1.15 -2.55 -6.36
CA MET A 32 -2.21 -2.04 -7.20
C MET A 32 -3.50 -2.77 -6.83
N VAL A 33 -4.52 -2.02 -6.42
CA VAL A 33 -5.78 -2.56 -5.96
C VAL A 33 -6.95 -1.76 -6.53
N SER A 34 -8.15 -2.31 -6.40
CA SER A 34 -9.37 -1.59 -6.75
C SER A 34 -10.37 -1.70 -5.61
N LEU A 35 -10.87 -0.57 -5.15
CA LEU A 35 -11.91 -0.53 -4.13
C LEU A 35 -13.26 -0.80 -4.78
N CYS A 36 -14.00 -1.78 -4.24
CA CYS A 36 -15.34 -2.13 -4.71
C CYS A 36 -16.37 -1.38 -3.85
N LYS A 37 -16.78 -0.20 -4.31
CA LYS A 37 -17.81 0.61 -3.64
C LYS A 37 -18.55 1.44 -4.69
N ASN A 38 -19.82 1.10 -4.94
CA ASN A 38 -20.64 1.72 -5.99
C ASN A 38 -19.92 1.70 -7.35
N GLY A 39 -19.21 0.60 -7.62
CA GLY A 39 -18.38 0.46 -8.80
C GLY A 39 -16.97 0.02 -8.42
N ILE A 40 -16.07 0.03 -9.39
CA ILE A 40 -14.67 -0.35 -9.19
C ILE A 40 -13.79 0.88 -9.29
N LEU A 41 -13.02 1.13 -8.22
CA LEU A 41 -12.19 2.31 -8.10
C LEU A 41 -10.73 1.93 -7.96
N GLY A 42 -9.97 2.07 -9.04
CA GLY A 42 -8.54 1.75 -9.06
C GLY A 42 -7.72 2.71 -8.20
N GLY A 43 -6.71 2.18 -7.56
CA GLY A 43 -5.79 2.95 -6.73
C GLY A 43 -4.62 2.11 -6.27
N ALA A 44 -3.96 2.57 -5.22
CA ALA A 44 -2.82 1.89 -4.61
C ALA A 44 -3.06 1.63 -3.14
N MET A 45 -2.61 0.46 -2.69
CA MET A 45 -2.64 0.10 -1.27
C MET A 45 -1.22 0.07 -0.76
N ILE A 46 -0.95 0.84 0.28
CA ILE A 46 0.38 0.91 0.90
C ILE A 46 0.30 0.28 2.28
N VAL A 47 1.13 -0.74 2.52
CA VAL A 47 1.19 -1.43 3.81
C VAL A 47 2.25 -0.73 4.65
N GLU A 48 1.81 0.10 5.58
CA GLU A 48 2.69 0.85 6.49
C GLU A 48 2.89 0.10 7.81
N GLU A 49 3.70 0.64 8.71
CA GLU A 49 4.01 -0.01 9.98
C GLU A 49 2.78 -0.14 10.88
N ASP A 50 1.89 0.85 10.88
CA ASP A 50 0.73 0.93 11.77
C ASP A 50 -0.61 0.82 11.07
N ALA A 51 -0.63 0.78 9.74
CA ALA A 51 -1.88 0.86 8.99
C ALA A 51 -1.72 0.37 7.56
N ILE A 52 -2.84 0.07 6.94
CA ILE A 52 -2.95 -0.10 5.50
C ILE A 52 -3.60 1.18 4.96
N VAL A 53 -3.00 1.79 3.94
CA VAL A 53 -3.51 3.05 3.38
C VAL A 53 -3.88 2.84 1.91
N TYR A 54 -5.14 3.10 1.59
CA TYR A 54 -5.62 3.08 0.20
C TYR A 54 -5.64 4.52 -0.32
N ARG A 55 -5.07 4.73 -1.50
CA ARG A 55 -5.03 6.05 -2.15
C ARG A 55 -5.46 5.94 -3.60
N THR A 56 -6.24 6.91 -4.03
CA THR A 56 -6.61 7.07 -5.44
C THR A 56 -6.50 8.54 -5.84
N GLY A 57 -6.08 8.78 -7.09
CA GLY A 57 -5.95 10.14 -7.61
C GLY A 57 -7.22 10.75 -8.17
N LYS A 58 -8.35 10.03 -8.13
CA LYS A 58 -9.61 10.55 -8.68
C LYS A 58 -10.21 11.61 -7.77
N LEU A 59 -10.36 12.83 -8.29
CA LEU A 59 -10.83 13.98 -7.53
C LEU A 59 -12.35 14.04 -7.38
N THR A 60 -13.10 13.28 -8.19
CA THR A 60 -14.57 13.26 -8.16
C THR A 60 -15.15 12.41 -7.04
N ILE A 61 -14.30 11.78 -6.25
CA ILE A 61 -14.70 10.84 -5.18
C ILE A 61 -14.66 11.55 -3.84
N PRO A 62 -15.53 11.17 -2.88
CA PRO A 62 -15.44 11.70 -1.52
C PRO A 62 -14.04 11.55 -0.94
N GLU A 63 -13.58 12.56 -0.23
CA GLU A 63 -12.23 12.62 0.33
C GLU A 63 -11.89 11.39 1.17
N LYS A 64 -12.89 10.86 1.88
CA LYS A 64 -12.74 9.64 2.69
C LYS A 64 -12.10 8.49 1.91
N TYR A 65 -12.50 8.32 0.64
CA TYR A 65 -12.01 7.21 -0.20
C TYR A 65 -10.77 7.57 -1.00
N ARG A 66 -10.40 8.85 -1.07
CA ARG A 66 -9.18 9.27 -1.78
C ARG A 66 -7.92 8.97 -0.97
N ASN A 67 -8.05 8.92 0.35
CA ASN A 67 -6.94 8.64 1.26
C ASN A 67 -7.49 7.93 2.49
N LEU A 68 -7.69 6.61 2.38
CA LEU A 68 -8.33 5.81 3.42
C LEU A 68 -7.26 5.10 4.25
N LYS A 69 -7.09 5.54 5.50
CA LYS A 69 -6.14 4.93 6.43
C LYS A 69 -6.86 3.95 7.35
N MET A 70 -6.44 2.68 7.30
CA MET A 70 -7.01 1.60 8.11
C MET A 70 -5.95 1.11 9.09
N LYS A 71 -6.01 1.61 10.33
CA LYS A 71 -5.05 1.23 11.37
C LYS A 71 -5.26 -0.23 11.78
N TYR A 72 -4.17 -0.99 11.95
CA TYR A 72 -4.27 -2.41 12.34
C TYR A 72 -5.04 -2.60 13.63
N GLN A 73 -4.88 -1.69 14.60
CA GLN A 73 -5.60 -1.76 15.87
C GLN A 73 -7.12 -1.65 15.71
N ASP A 74 -7.59 -1.05 14.61
CA ASP A 74 -9.01 -0.85 14.33
C ASP A 74 -9.57 -1.90 13.35
N ILE A 75 -8.73 -2.80 12.85
CA ILE A 75 -9.16 -3.87 11.95
C ILE A 75 -9.64 -5.07 12.76
N VAL A 76 -10.90 -5.45 12.55
CA VAL A 76 -11.49 -6.63 13.19
C VAL A 76 -11.09 -7.90 12.44
N SER A 77 -11.17 -7.88 11.12
CA SER A 77 -10.87 -9.06 10.31
C SER A 77 -10.47 -8.69 8.89
N LEU A 78 -9.69 -9.58 8.29
CA LEU A 78 -9.33 -9.57 6.87
C LEU A 78 -9.87 -10.86 6.28
N THR A 79 -10.80 -10.75 5.34
CA THR A 79 -11.48 -11.93 4.77
C THR A 79 -11.16 -12.02 3.29
N GLU A 80 -10.73 -13.20 2.85
CA GLU A 80 -10.51 -13.47 1.43
C GLU A 80 -11.83 -13.83 0.76
N GLY A 81 -11.98 -13.39 -0.49
CA GLY A 81 -13.18 -13.66 -1.26
C GLY A 81 -12.91 -13.51 -2.75
N SER A 82 -13.96 -13.32 -3.52
CA SER A 82 -13.85 -13.10 -4.95
C SER A 82 -14.92 -12.14 -5.43
N PHE A 83 -14.56 -11.37 -6.45
CA PHE A 83 -15.50 -10.55 -7.22
C PHE A 83 -15.40 -11.01 -8.66
N LEU A 84 -16.43 -11.69 -9.16
CA LEU A 84 -16.35 -12.45 -10.41
C LEU A 84 -15.21 -13.47 -10.31
N PHE A 85 -14.14 -13.31 -11.09
CA PHE A 85 -12.97 -14.19 -11.04
C PHE A 85 -11.77 -13.52 -10.34
N PHE A 86 -11.96 -12.31 -9.80
CA PHE A 86 -10.87 -11.53 -9.21
C PHE A 86 -10.73 -11.82 -7.72
N PRO A 87 -9.50 -12.01 -7.22
CA PRO A 87 -9.28 -12.22 -5.80
C PRO A 87 -9.52 -10.93 -5.02
N THR A 88 -10.23 -11.03 -3.89
CA THR A 88 -10.54 -9.88 -3.06
C THR A 88 -10.10 -10.08 -1.62
N VAL A 89 -9.91 -8.96 -0.92
CA VAL A 89 -9.72 -8.89 0.53
C VAL A 89 -10.72 -7.89 1.07
N SER A 90 -11.52 -8.33 2.04
CA SER A 90 -12.46 -7.45 2.74
C SER A 90 -11.89 -7.09 4.10
N VAL A 91 -11.79 -5.80 4.38
CA VAL A 91 -11.28 -5.27 5.65
C VAL A 91 -12.46 -4.79 6.47
N LYS A 92 -12.73 -5.48 7.59
CA LYS A 92 -13.80 -5.08 8.51
C LYS A 92 -13.20 -4.28 9.66
N MET A 93 -13.75 -3.10 9.89
CA MET A 93 -13.28 -2.17 10.92
C MET A 93 -14.14 -2.23 12.17
N LYS A 94 -13.59 -1.80 13.31
CA LYS A 94 -14.30 -1.76 14.59
C LYS A 94 -15.55 -0.89 14.58
N ASP A 95 -15.56 0.16 13.74
CA ASP A 95 -16.70 1.06 13.59
C ASP A 95 -17.85 0.47 12.78
N GLY A 96 -17.71 -0.77 12.29
CA GLY A 96 -18.71 -1.44 11.47
C GLY A 96 -18.53 -1.26 9.98
N GLU A 97 -17.64 -0.40 9.55
CA GLU A 97 -17.35 -0.21 8.13
C GLU A 97 -16.61 -1.43 7.58
N GLU A 98 -16.90 -1.77 6.33
CA GLU A 98 -16.25 -2.86 5.64
C GLU A 98 -15.84 -2.38 4.25
N TYR A 99 -14.57 -2.60 3.91
CA TYR A 99 -14.01 -2.18 2.62
C TYR A 99 -13.52 -3.40 1.86
N LYS A 100 -14.05 -3.59 0.65
CA LYS A 100 -13.68 -4.72 -0.21
C LYS A 100 -12.77 -4.23 -1.33
N PHE A 101 -11.62 -4.87 -1.46
CA PHE A 101 -10.62 -4.53 -2.47
C PHE A 101 -10.31 -5.73 -3.36
N ILE A 102 -10.19 -5.48 -4.66
CA ILE A 102 -9.62 -6.45 -5.59
C ILE A 102 -8.10 -6.33 -5.47
N VAL A 103 -7.43 -7.43 -5.13
CA VAL A 103 -5.98 -7.47 -4.94
C VAL A 103 -5.41 -8.65 -5.72
N PHE A 104 -4.84 -8.40 -6.89
CA PHE A 104 -4.32 -9.48 -7.72
C PHE A 104 -3.16 -10.22 -7.06
N SER A 105 -2.31 -9.51 -6.33
CA SER A 105 -1.22 -10.12 -5.56
C SER A 105 -1.65 -10.42 -4.11
N ARG A 106 -2.83 -11.00 -3.95
CA ARG A 106 -3.46 -11.19 -2.63
C ARG A 106 -2.58 -11.93 -1.64
N LYS A 107 -1.93 -13.01 -2.06
CA LYS A 107 -1.08 -13.80 -1.16
C LYS A 107 0.09 -12.96 -0.64
N ARG A 108 0.77 -12.24 -1.51
CA ARG A 108 1.88 -11.37 -1.12
C ARG A 108 1.40 -10.24 -0.22
N PHE A 109 0.27 -9.63 -0.56
CA PHE A 109 -0.34 -8.57 0.24
C PHE A 109 -0.62 -9.04 1.67
N LEU A 110 -1.30 -10.18 1.82
CA LEU A 110 -1.64 -10.73 3.13
C LEU A 110 -0.39 -11.11 3.94
N ASN A 111 0.64 -11.64 3.27
CA ASN A 111 1.90 -11.95 3.94
C ASN A 111 2.56 -10.69 4.51
N VAL A 112 2.60 -9.61 3.72
CA VAL A 112 3.20 -8.35 4.16
C VAL A 112 2.41 -7.74 5.32
N VAL A 113 1.07 -7.74 5.22
CA VAL A 113 0.20 -7.24 6.29
C VAL A 113 0.42 -8.03 7.58
N ASN A 114 0.45 -9.35 7.48
CA ASN A 114 0.63 -10.21 8.66
C ASN A 114 1.99 -9.99 9.32
N GLU A 115 3.04 -9.78 8.54
CA GLU A 115 4.36 -9.44 9.07
C GLU A 115 4.33 -8.14 9.87
N LYS A 116 3.70 -7.10 9.34
CA LYS A 116 3.59 -5.82 10.02
C LYS A 116 2.77 -5.92 11.30
N ARG A 117 1.68 -6.67 11.27
CA ARG A 117 0.84 -6.89 12.45
C ARG A 117 1.57 -7.66 13.55
N LYS A 118 2.42 -8.63 13.18
CA LYS A 118 3.20 -9.41 14.16
C LYS A 118 4.28 -8.60 14.83
N SER A 119 4.80 -7.57 14.16
CA SER A 119 5.85 -6.70 14.71
C SER A 119 5.35 -5.82 15.85
N ARG A 120 4.08 -5.87 16.15
CA ARG A 120 3.41 -5.10 17.20
C ARG A 120 2.96 -6.02 18.34
#